data_a3371747e30c76d50d5933e2bd64d57d
#
_entry.id   a3371747e30c76d50d5933e2bd64d57d
#
_cell.length_a   1.000
_cell.length_b   1.000
_cell.length_c   1.000
_cell.angle_alpha   90.00
_cell.angle_beta   90.00
_cell.angle_gamma   90.00
#
_symmetry.space_group_name_H-M   'P 1'
#
loop_
_entity.id
_entity.type
_entity.pdbx_description
1 polymer ?
#
loop_
_entity_poly.entity_id
_entity_poly.type
_entity_poly.pdbx_seq_one_letter_code
_entity_poly.pdbx_strand_id
1 'polypeptide(L)'
;ERGYAAAVVRGSGYGVMEGYLARANDELLLIAQIEHVEAVPKIAEIAAVPGIDALFLGPNDLAGSVGKLERLGEPDVLALCETVERETLASGVYFGSILRPGRSYGDLVKVGAQLVAGPSDVALFVEGARGALAGFVAEGEAAGR
;
A
#
# COMPACT_ATOMS: atom_id res chain seq x y z
N GLU A 1 9.81 -15.35 -20.86
CA GLU A 1 10.79 -16.27 -20.25
C GLU A 1 11.59 -15.51 -19.19
N ARG A 2 11.84 -16.13 -18.05
CA ARG A 2 12.65 -15.55 -16.97
C ARG A 2 14.11 -15.98 -17.13
N GLY A 3 15.06 -15.05 -16.90
CA GLY A 3 16.47 -15.39 -16.78
C GLY A 3 16.77 -16.22 -15.53
N TYR A 4 17.87 -16.96 -15.54
CA TYR A 4 18.35 -17.77 -14.43
C TYR A 4 19.60 -17.13 -13.81
N ALA A 5 19.52 -16.72 -12.55
CA ALA A 5 20.63 -16.15 -11.81
C ALA A 5 20.59 -16.53 -10.31
N ALA A 6 19.99 -17.66 -9.96
CA ALA A 6 19.74 -18.02 -8.57
C ALA A 6 21.03 -18.06 -7.71
N ALA A 7 22.16 -18.42 -8.29
CA ALA A 7 23.43 -18.49 -7.53
C ALA A 7 23.98 -17.11 -7.09
N VAL A 8 23.50 -16.01 -7.66
CA VAL A 8 24.07 -14.66 -7.44
C VAL A 8 23.05 -13.60 -7.00
N VAL A 9 21.79 -14.00 -6.77
CA VAL A 9 20.74 -13.08 -6.30
C VAL A 9 20.42 -13.24 -4.83
N ARG A 10 20.10 -12.13 -4.17
CA ARG A 10 19.76 -12.11 -2.74
C ARG A 10 18.53 -12.96 -2.42
N GLY A 11 17.53 -13.02 -3.32
CA GLY A 11 16.29 -13.76 -3.11
C GLY A 11 16.50 -15.25 -2.85
N SER A 12 17.55 -15.85 -3.41
CA SER A 12 17.95 -17.26 -3.16
C SER A 12 18.99 -17.42 -2.05
N GLY A 13 19.28 -16.35 -1.29
CA GLY A 13 20.40 -16.35 -0.34
C GLY A 13 21.74 -16.56 -1.04
N TYR A 14 21.91 -16.02 -2.25
CA TYR A 14 23.10 -16.22 -3.09
C TYR A 14 23.38 -17.70 -3.41
N GLY A 15 22.32 -18.48 -3.62
CA GLY A 15 22.40 -19.90 -3.96
C GLY A 15 22.51 -20.85 -2.75
N VAL A 16 22.47 -20.33 -1.52
CA VAL A 16 22.57 -21.14 -0.29
C VAL A 16 21.24 -21.80 0.08
N MET A 17 20.11 -21.23 -0.37
CA MET A 17 18.78 -21.78 -0.07
C MET A 17 18.50 -23.01 -0.91
N GLU A 18 18.52 -24.19 -0.26
CA GLU A 18 18.18 -25.45 -0.93
C GLU A 18 16.73 -25.45 -1.43
N GLY A 19 16.52 -25.96 -2.64
CA GLY A 19 15.20 -26.08 -3.25
C GLY A 19 14.53 -24.76 -3.64
N TYR A 20 15.24 -23.62 -3.58
CA TYR A 20 14.69 -22.30 -3.89
C TYR A 20 13.92 -22.27 -5.21
N LEU A 21 14.50 -22.77 -6.30
CA LEU A 21 13.87 -22.72 -7.62
C LEU A 21 12.56 -23.51 -7.70
N ALA A 22 12.47 -24.62 -6.97
CA ALA A 22 11.26 -25.43 -6.96
C ALA A 22 10.10 -24.76 -6.20
N ARG A 23 10.41 -23.92 -5.21
CA ARG A 23 9.41 -23.29 -4.33
C ARG A 23 9.17 -21.82 -4.61
N ALA A 24 10.06 -21.16 -5.36
CA ALA A 24 10.05 -19.71 -5.50
C ALA A 24 8.72 -19.12 -5.98
N ASN A 25 7.99 -19.81 -6.85
CA ASN A 25 6.69 -19.35 -7.32
C ASN A 25 5.58 -19.58 -6.26
N ASP A 26 5.68 -20.67 -5.51
CA ASP A 26 4.67 -21.03 -4.50
C ASP A 26 4.80 -20.20 -3.21
N GLU A 27 6.00 -19.65 -2.99
CA GLU A 27 6.32 -18.81 -1.83
C GLU A 27 6.13 -17.30 -2.09
N LEU A 28 5.70 -16.89 -3.30
CA LEU A 28 5.43 -15.48 -3.62
C LEU A 28 4.02 -15.09 -3.16
N LEU A 29 3.93 -13.92 -2.55
CA LEU A 29 2.67 -13.21 -2.37
C LEU A 29 2.55 -12.16 -3.48
N LEU A 30 1.57 -12.32 -4.38
CA LEU A 30 1.34 -11.40 -5.48
C LEU A 30 0.21 -10.44 -5.13
N ILE A 31 0.57 -9.18 -4.95
CA ILE A 31 -0.35 -8.09 -4.62
C ILE A 31 -0.50 -7.19 -5.85
N ALA A 32 -1.71 -7.08 -6.39
CA ALA A 32 -2.01 -6.12 -7.44
C ALA A 32 -2.58 -4.83 -6.84
N GLN A 33 -2.11 -3.68 -7.32
CA GLN A 33 -2.57 -2.39 -6.82
C GLN A 33 -3.72 -1.86 -7.67
N ILE A 34 -4.83 -1.48 -7.02
CA ILE A 34 -5.98 -0.82 -7.63
C ILE A 34 -5.85 0.68 -7.39
N GLU A 35 -5.42 1.40 -8.41
CA GLU A 35 -5.04 2.81 -8.30
C GLU A 35 -5.41 3.66 -9.53
N HIS A 36 -6.21 3.09 -10.42
CA HIS A 36 -6.73 3.79 -11.59
C HIS A 36 -8.23 3.53 -11.73
N VAL A 37 -9.01 4.57 -12.05
CA VAL A 37 -10.47 4.48 -12.13
C VAL A 37 -10.97 3.42 -13.11
N GLU A 38 -10.24 3.16 -14.21
CA GLU A 38 -10.59 2.11 -15.17
C GLU A 38 -10.42 0.68 -14.63
N ALA A 39 -9.63 0.50 -13.58
CA ALA A 39 -9.46 -0.80 -12.92
C ALA A 39 -10.64 -1.12 -11.99
N VAL A 40 -11.33 -0.11 -11.46
CA VAL A 40 -12.41 -0.30 -10.49
C VAL A 40 -13.52 -1.24 -11.00
N PRO A 41 -14.08 -1.05 -12.19
CA PRO A 41 -15.11 -1.97 -12.71
C PRO A 41 -14.56 -3.37 -13.05
N LYS A 42 -13.25 -3.58 -13.05
CA LYS A 42 -12.58 -4.83 -13.38
C LYS A 42 -12.03 -5.59 -12.17
N ILE A 43 -12.34 -5.14 -10.95
CA ILE A 43 -11.79 -5.73 -9.72
C ILE A 43 -12.06 -7.24 -9.66
N ALA A 44 -13.26 -7.69 -9.97
CA ALA A 44 -13.60 -9.11 -9.97
C ALA A 44 -12.81 -9.91 -11.02
N GLU A 45 -12.58 -9.34 -12.21
CA GLU A 45 -11.78 -9.96 -13.27
C GLU A 45 -10.31 -10.05 -12.87
N ILE A 46 -9.77 -8.97 -12.26
CA ILE A 46 -8.38 -8.93 -11.78
C ILE A 46 -8.18 -9.94 -10.65
N ALA A 47 -9.10 -9.97 -9.68
CA ALA A 47 -9.05 -10.92 -8.57
C ALA A 47 -9.14 -12.38 -9.01
N ALA A 48 -9.84 -12.66 -10.12
CA ALA A 48 -9.97 -14.01 -10.68
C ALA A 48 -8.71 -14.49 -11.42
N VAL A 49 -7.70 -13.64 -11.63
CA VAL A 49 -6.45 -14.04 -12.29
C VAL A 49 -5.69 -15.01 -11.37
N PRO A 50 -5.35 -16.23 -11.83
CA PRO A 50 -4.65 -17.21 -11.03
C PRO A 50 -3.31 -16.65 -10.52
N GLY A 51 -3.06 -16.77 -9.22
CA GLY A 51 -1.84 -16.30 -8.56
C GLY A 51 -1.94 -14.89 -7.98
N ILE A 52 -3.03 -14.16 -8.16
CA ILE A 52 -3.30 -12.93 -7.41
C ILE A 52 -3.78 -13.33 -6.01
N ASP A 53 -3.03 -12.94 -4.98
CA ASP A 53 -3.35 -13.23 -3.58
C ASP A 53 -4.11 -12.08 -2.91
N ALA A 54 -3.77 -10.84 -3.29
CA ALA A 54 -4.34 -9.65 -2.70
C ALA A 54 -4.52 -8.52 -3.72
N LEU A 55 -5.51 -7.66 -3.46
CA LEU A 55 -5.65 -6.36 -4.10
C LEU A 55 -5.39 -5.26 -3.07
N PHE A 56 -4.60 -4.28 -3.46
CA PHE A 56 -4.20 -3.17 -2.60
C PHE A 56 -4.69 -1.84 -3.17
N LEU A 57 -5.48 -1.10 -2.40
CA LEU A 57 -5.95 0.22 -2.80
C LEU A 57 -4.82 1.24 -2.72
N GLY A 58 -4.49 1.88 -3.86
CA GLY A 58 -3.61 3.04 -3.98
C GLY A 58 -4.42 4.35 -4.07
N PRO A 59 -4.83 4.96 -2.94
CA PRO A 59 -5.80 6.05 -2.95
C PRO A 59 -5.28 7.34 -3.59
N ASN A 60 -3.96 7.60 -3.50
CA ASN A 60 -3.36 8.81 -4.09
C ASN A 60 -3.42 8.78 -5.62
N ASP A 61 -2.98 7.68 -6.23
CA ASP A 61 -2.98 7.52 -7.68
C ASP A 61 -4.40 7.34 -8.21
N LEU A 62 -5.27 6.66 -7.45
CA LEU A 62 -6.69 6.58 -7.76
C LEU A 62 -7.34 7.98 -7.83
N ALA A 63 -7.08 8.84 -6.86
CA ALA A 63 -7.53 10.25 -6.90
C ALA A 63 -6.91 11.00 -8.09
N GLY A 64 -5.62 10.77 -8.36
CA GLY A 64 -4.94 11.32 -9.53
C GLY A 64 -5.58 10.92 -10.84
N SER A 65 -6.02 9.66 -10.97
CA SER A 65 -6.66 9.13 -12.19
C SER A 65 -8.00 9.81 -12.54
N VAL A 66 -8.62 10.51 -11.57
CA VAL A 66 -9.83 11.32 -11.75
C VAL A 66 -9.56 12.83 -11.64
N GLY A 67 -8.28 13.24 -11.79
CA GLY A 67 -7.88 14.65 -11.78
C GLY A 67 -7.90 15.29 -10.39
N LYS A 68 -7.79 14.52 -9.31
CA LYS A 68 -7.92 14.98 -7.92
C LYS A 68 -6.68 14.65 -7.06
N LEU A 69 -5.48 14.82 -7.62
CA LEU A 69 -4.23 14.75 -6.87
C LEU A 69 -4.29 15.60 -5.59
N GLU A 70 -3.78 15.08 -4.48
CA GLU A 70 -3.75 15.73 -3.16
C GLU A 70 -5.12 16.06 -2.55
N ARG A 71 -6.22 15.59 -3.15
CA ARG A 71 -7.59 15.87 -2.71
C ARG A 71 -8.33 14.61 -2.24
N LEU A 72 -7.66 13.78 -1.46
CA LEU A 72 -8.18 12.49 -0.96
C LEU A 72 -9.45 12.62 -0.09
N GLY A 73 -9.69 13.79 0.51
CA GLY A 73 -10.85 14.05 1.37
C GLY A 73 -12.12 14.40 0.62
N GLU A 74 -12.10 14.54 -0.71
CA GLU A 74 -13.30 14.86 -1.46
C GLU A 74 -14.30 13.71 -1.48
N PRO A 75 -15.61 14.01 -1.36
CA PRO A 75 -16.64 12.98 -1.18
C PRO A 75 -16.68 11.90 -2.27
N ASP A 76 -16.45 12.27 -3.52
CA ASP A 76 -16.43 11.34 -4.64
C ASP A 76 -15.16 10.48 -4.68
N VAL A 77 -14.00 11.00 -4.24
CA VAL A 77 -12.78 10.21 -4.07
C VAL A 77 -12.97 9.20 -2.94
N LEU A 78 -13.55 9.63 -1.81
CA LEU A 78 -13.87 8.72 -0.70
C LEU A 78 -14.83 7.62 -1.14
N ALA A 79 -15.89 7.95 -1.87
CA ALA A 79 -16.85 6.99 -2.40
C ALA A 79 -16.21 6.00 -3.40
N LEU A 80 -15.25 6.47 -4.21
CA LEU A 80 -14.49 5.62 -5.13
C LEU A 80 -13.60 4.63 -4.35
N CYS A 81 -12.91 5.10 -3.31
CA CYS A 81 -12.11 4.24 -2.42
C CYS A 81 -12.99 3.19 -1.71
N GLU A 82 -14.17 3.58 -1.21
CA GLU A 82 -15.13 2.66 -0.59
C GLU A 82 -15.66 1.61 -1.58
N THR A 83 -15.80 1.98 -2.84
CA THR A 83 -16.16 1.04 -3.89
C THR A 83 -15.05 -0.01 -4.08
N VAL A 84 -13.78 0.41 -4.15
CA VAL A 84 -12.65 -0.52 -4.24
C VAL A 84 -12.58 -1.45 -3.03
N GLU A 85 -12.79 -0.93 -1.81
CA GLU A 85 -12.86 -1.74 -0.58
C GLU A 85 -13.92 -2.83 -0.71
N ARG A 86 -15.15 -2.43 -1.00
CA ARG A 86 -16.30 -3.34 -1.07
C ARG A 86 -16.12 -4.41 -2.15
N GLU A 87 -15.75 -4.01 -3.36
CA GLU A 87 -15.60 -4.93 -4.48
C GLU A 87 -14.43 -5.90 -4.27
N THR A 88 -13.32 -5.43 -3.68
CA THR A 88 -12.19 -6.31 -3.35
C THR A 88 -12.58 -7.34 -2.29
N LEU A 89 -13.22 -6.92 -1.20
CA LEU A 89 -13.67 -7.83 -0.15
C LEU A 89 -14.70 -8.85 -0.68
N ALA A 90 -15.57 -8.43 -1.60
CA ALA A 90 -16.54 -9.31 -2.24
C ALA A 90 -15.90 -10.35 -3.18
N SER A 91 -14.71 -10.06 -3.73
CA SER A 91 -14.01 -10.96 -4.65
C SER A 91 -13.32 -12.15 -3.98
N GLY A 92 -13.16 -12.13 -2.66
CA GLY A 92 -12.59 -13.22 -1.86
C GLY A 92 -11.06 -13.25 -1.79
N VAL A 93 -10.33 -12.36 -2.48
CA VAL A 93 -8.88 -12.17 -2.28
C VAL A 93 -8.64 -11.23 -1.08
N TYR A 94 -7.41 -11.21 -0.56
CA TYR A 94 -7.05 -10.32 0.53
C TYR A 94 -7.15 -8.85 0.10
N PHE A 95 -7.64 -8.01 1.02
CA PHE A 95 -7.71 -6.57 0.82
C PHE A 95 -6.62 -5.85 1.61
N GLY A 96 -5.97 -4.88 0.96
CA GLY A 96 -4.99 -4.00 1.59
C GLY A 96 -5.18 -2.53 1.23
N SER A 97 -4.70 -1.64 2.10
CA SER A 97 -4.67 -0.19 1.86
C SER A 97 -3.68 0.53 2.76
N ILE A 98 -3.39 1.79 2.44
CA ILE A 98 -2.75 2.74 3.35
C ILE A 98 -3.81 3.45 4.21
N LEU A 99 -3.34 4.13 5.28
CA LEU A 99 -4.16 5.07 6.06
C LEU A 99 -4.55 6.27 5.18
N ARG A 100 -5.79 6.77 5.34
CA ARG A 100 -6.30 7.91 4.55
C ARG A 100 -7.42 8.65 5.29
N PRO A 101 -7.87 9.82 4.83
CA PRO A 101 -9.05 10.49 5.38
C PRO A 101 -10.25 9.52 5.47
N GLY A 102 -10.91 9.49 6.63
CA GLY A 102 -12.04 8.60 6.88
C GLY A 102 -11.69 7.12 7.11
N ARG A 103 -10.40 6.75 7.11
CA ARG A 103 -9.92 5.38 7.40
C ARG A 103 -8.64 5.41 8.21
N SER A 104 -8.78 5.34 9.54
CA SER A 104 -7.70 5.01 10.46
C SER A 104 -7.32 3.52 10.33
N TYR A 105 -6.25 3.10 11.02
CA TYR A 105 -5.90 1.68 11.14
C TYR A 105 -7.08 0.85 11.67
N GLY A 106 -7.72 1.33 12.75
CA GLY A 106 -8.85 0.63 13.34
C GLY A 106 -10.06 0.53 12.39
N ASP A 107 -10.30 1.55 11.56
CA ASP A 107 -11.38 1.52 10.58
C ASP A 107 -11.08 0.54 9.44
N LEU A 108 -9.83 0.48 8.95
CA LEU A 108 -9.41 -0.50 7.94
C LEU A 108 -9.55 -1.93 8.47
N VAL A 109 -9.14 -2.19 9.70
CA VAL A 109 -9.31 -3.52 10.34
C VAL A 109 -10.79 -3.88 10.46
N LYS A 110 -11.65 -2.94 10.87
CA LYS A 110 -13.11 -3.17 11.01
C LYS A 110 -13.79 -3.48 9.68
N VAL A 111 -13.37 -2.87 8.58
CA VAL A 111 -13.92 -3.19 7.25
C VAL A 111 -13.36 -4.49 6.67
N GLY A 112 -12.35 -5.10 7.30
CA GLY A 112 -11.82 -6.41 6.91
C GLY A 112 -10.51 -6.37 6.13
N ALA A 113 -9.74 -5.28 6.21
CA ALA A 113 -8.42 -5.23 5.60
C ALA A 113 -7.44 -6.18 6.31
N GLN A 114 -6.74 -7.01 5.56
CA GLN A 114 -5.71 -7.92 6.05
C GLN A 114 -4.31 -7.33 5.90
N LEU A 115 -4.13 -6.35 5.00
CA LEU A 115 -2.86 -5.67 4.74
C LEU A 115 -3.05 -4.17 4.97
N VAL A 116 -2.41 -3.62 5.99
CA VAL A 116 -2.45 -2.18 6.26
C VAL A 116 -1.03 -1.63 6.28
N ALA A 117 -0.71 -0.76 5.30
CA ALA A 117 0.55 -0.06 5.30
C ALA A 117 0.45 1.20 6.17
N GLY A 118 1.36 1.30 7.11
CA GLY A 118 1.53 2.46 8.00
C GLY A 118 2.34 3.59 7.34
N PRO A 119 2.87 4.52 8.13
CA PRO A 119 3.72 5.59 7.63
C PRO A 119 5.01 5.02 7.04
N SER A 120 5.52 5.65 5.97
CA SER A 120 6.81 5.30 5.40
C SER A 120 7.98 5.73 6.31
N ASP A 121 9.15 5.13 6.14
CA ASP A 121 10.39 5.51 6.79
C ASP A 121 10.74 7.00 6.53
N VAL A 122 10.56 7.47 5.29
CA VAL A 122 10.76 8.88 4.94
C VAL A 122 9.78 9.79 5.69
N ALA A 123 8.49 9.42 5.78
CA ALA A 123 7.51 10.22 6.51
C ALA A 123 7.87 10.32 8.00
N LEU A 124 8.24 9.20 8.63
CA LEU A 124 8.66 9.16 10.02
C LEU A 124 9.93 10.00 10.26
N PHE A 125 10.91 9.91 9.34
CA PHE A 125 12.15 10.71 9.44
C PHE A 125 11.87 12.20 9.32
N VAL A 126 11.07 12.63 8.33
CA VAL A 126 10.73 14.04 8.12
C VAL A 126 9.93 14.59 9.28
N GLU A 127 8.98 13.84 9.82
CA GLU A 127 8.19 14.25 10.99
C GLU A 127 9.08 14.40 12.23
N GLY A 128 9.94 13.42 12.48
CA GLY A 128 10.90 13.48 13.58
C GLY A 128 11.86 14.68 13.49
N ALA A 129 12.38 14.96 12.29
CA ALA A 129 13.27 16.10 12.06
C ALA A 129 12.55 17.44 12.27
N ARG A 130 11.31 17.58 11.77
CA ARG A 130 10.49 18.76 11.98
C ARG A 130 10.14 18.97 13.45
N GLY A 131 9.79 17.90 14.16
CA GLY A 131 9.53 17.97 15.60
C GLY A 131 10.74 18.42 16.41
N ALA A 132 11.93 17.89 16.12
CA ALA A 132 13.17 18.31 16.76
C ALA A 132 13.48 19.79 16.48
N LEU A 133 13.35 20.24 15.23
CA LEU A 133 13.56 21.64 14.88
C LEU A 133 12.58 22.56 15.61
N ALA A 134 11.30 22.22 15.65
CA ALA A 134 10.31 23.01 16.38
C ALA A 134 10.63 23.11 17.87
N GLY A 135 11.12 22.03 18.48
CA GLY A 135 11.61 22.06 19.88
C GLY A 135 12.75 23.05 20.08
N PHE A 136 13.76 23.02 19.23
CA PHE A 136 14.89 23.96 19.32
C PHE A 136 14.48 25.42 19.12
N VAL A 137 13.54 25.68 18.19
CA VAL A 137 13.02 27.04 17.98
C VAL A 137 12.30 27.54 19.25
N ALA A 138 11.42 26.73 19.83
CA ALA A 138 10.68 27.08 21.04
C ALA A 138 11.60 27.31 22.23
N GLU A 139 12.65 26.50 22.42
CA GLU A 139 13.67 26.70 23.47
C GLU A 139 14.47 28.00 23.25
N GLY A 140 14.82 28.31 21.98
CA GLY A 140 15.51 29.55 21.63
C GLY A 140 14.69 30.79 21.95
N GLU A 141 13.40 30.79 21.56
CA GLU A 141 12.46 31.87 21.87
C GLU A 141 12.28 32.06 23.38
N ALA A 142 12.12 30.96 24.14
CA ALA A 142 12.02 31.02 25.59
C ALA A 142 13.31 31.58 26.28
N ALA A 143 14.46 31.36 25.65
CA ALA A 143 15.74 31.89 26.09
C ALA A 143 16.02 33.36 25.64
N GLY A 144 15.08 34.00 24.95
CA GLY A 144 15.18 35.39 24.50
C GLY A 144 16.10 35.60 23.30
N ARG A 145 16.23 34.63 22.44
CA ARG A 145 17.02 34.69 21.18
C ARG A 145 16.11 34.73 19.97
#